data_7ec6aecbceb4e994730c110fa3b62f98
#
_entry.id   7ec6aecbceb4e994730c110fa3b62f98
#
_cell.length_a   1.000
_cell.length_b   1.000
_cell.length_c   1.000
_cell.angle_alpha   90.00
_cell.angle_beta   90.00
_cell.angle_gamma   90.00
#
_symmetry.space_group_name_H-M   'P 1'
#
loop_
_entity.id
_entity.type
_entity.pdbx_description
1 polymer ?
#
loop_
_entity_poly.entity_id
_entity_poly.type
_entity_poly.pdbx_seq_one_letter_code
_entity_poly.pdbx_strand_id
1 'polypeptide(L)'
;MSKRIVRNIFENVNDENIALTSEISTELSYKDLKLFIDKISKQLAGNGLSKKDRAAIVLPNGPYMASSFLAISSYMSAAPLNPSYKSEEYEFYLKDLNPKIVLVEKNSENPVVDVAKKLKIELCEINPEKDGPSGIFNIYEKESEYSLPD
;
A
#
# COMPACT_ATOMS: atom_id res chain seq x y z
N MET A 1 -13.59 21.22 -10.07
CA MET A 1 -13.81 20.26 -8.98
C MET A 1 -12.44 19.81 -8.49
N SER A 2 -12.07 20.15 -7.25
CA SER A 2 -10.88 19.59 -6.62
C SER A 2 -11.03 18.06 -6.59
N LYS A 3 -10.09 17.33 -7.15
CA LYS A 3 -10.07 15.86 -7.05
C LYS A 3 -9.67 15.50 -5.63
N ARG A 4 -10.64 15.28 -4.77
CA ARG A 4 -10.37 14.80 -3.40
C ARG A 4 -9.77 13.40 -3.48
N ILE A 5 -8.58 13.24 -2.92
CA ILE A 5 -7.91 11.95 -2.73
C ILE A 5 -7.78 11.69 -1.23
N VAL A 6 -7.51 10.45 -0.87
CA VAL A 6 -7.39 10.05 0.56
C VAL A 6 -6.32 10.87 1.28
N ARG A 7 -5.20 11.15 0.64
CA ARG A 7 -4.12 11.96 1.22
C ARG A 7 -4.59 13.36 1.68
N ASN A 8 -5.57 13.96 0.99
CA ASN A 8 -6.06 15.32 1.30
C ASN A 8 -6.85 15.40 2.62
N ILE A 9 -7.30 14.27 3.18
CA ILE A 9 -7.94 14.27 4.51
C ILE A 9 -6.99 14.73 5.62
N PHE A 10 -5.68 14.68 5.39
CA PHE A 10 -4.63 15.05 6.34
C PHE A 10 -4.12 16.49 6.19
N GLU A 11 -4.66 17.30 5.26
CA GLU A 11 -4.14 18.65 4.98
C GLU A 11 -4.20 19.58 6.18
N ASN A 12 -5.27 19.48 6.98
CA ASN A 12 -5.48 20.34 8.15
C ASN A 12 -5.05 19.68 9.48
N VAL A 13 -4.33 18.56 9.42
CA VAL A 13 -3.81 17.91 10.61
C VAL A 13 -2.43 18.48 10.94
N ASN A 14 -2.18 18.73 12.22
CA ASN A 14 -0.84 19.18 12.65
C ASN A 14 0.19 18.11 12.31
N ASP A 15 1.22 18.50 11.59
CA ASP A 15 2.29 17.65 11.10
C ASP A 15 3.03 16.88 12.20
N GLU A 16 3.19 17.49 13.37
CA GLU A 16 3.89 16.90 14.52
C GLU A 16 3.06 15.90 15.33
N ASN A 17 1.74 15.82 15.06
CA ASN A 17 0.90 14.82 15.71
C ASN A 17 1.26 13.41 15.22
N ILE A 18 1.10 12.44 16.12
CA ILE A 18 1.35 11.03 15.83
C ILE A 18 0.21 10.45 15.01
N ALA A 19 0.55 9.85 13.87
CA ALA A 19 -0.39 9.19 12.97
C ALA A 19 -0.49 7.68 13.22
N LEU A 20 0.64 7.01 13.44
CA LEU A 20 0.71 5.57 13.71
C LEU A 20 1.69 5.27 14.84
N THR A 21 1.33 4.30 15.66
CA THR A 21 2.19 3.74 16.70
C THR A 21 2.20 2.22 16.61
N SER A 22 3.26 1.59 17.09
CA SER A 22 3.30 0.15 17.32
C SER A 22 4.15 -0.16 18.56
N GLU A 23 4.02 -1.36 19.11
CA GLU A 23 4.77 -1.78 20.29
C GLU A 23 6.27 -1.96 20.03
N ILE A 24 6.67 -2.16 18.77
CA ILE A 24 8.03 -2.59 18.40
C ILE A 24 8.80 -1.60 17.53
N SER A 25 8.20 -0.46 17.18
CA SER A 25 8.83 0.54 16.33
C SER A 25 8.54 1.96 16.78
N THR A 26 9.32 2.91 16.28
CA THR A 26 9.10 4.32 16.58
C THR A 26 7.80 4.85 16.00
N GLU A 27 7.28 5.90 16.59
CA GLU A 27 6.05 6.57 16.15
C GLU A 27 6.22 7.20 14.77
N LEU A 28 5.14 7.21 13.98
CA LEU A 28 5.07 7.90 12.69
C LEU A 28 4.24 9.18 12.84
N SER A 29 4.83 10.32 12.51
CA SER A 29 4.12 11.61 12.48
C SER A 29 3.20 11.71 11.25
N TYR A 30 2.23 12.63 11.27
CA TYR A 30 1.43 12.94 10.08
C TYR A 30 2.27 13.54 8.95
N LYS A 31 3.32 14.30 9.29
CA LYS A 31 4.29 14.80 8.30
C LYS A 31 4.92 13.66 7.52
N ASP A 32 5.46 12.67 8.23
CA ASP A 32 6.15 11.53 7.61
C ASP A 32 5.17 10.61 6.88
N LEU A 33 3.95 10.44 7.40
CA LEU A 33 2.89 9.71 6.70
C LEU A 33 2.55 10.38 5.36
N LYS A 34 2.41 11.70 5.31
CA LYS A 34 2.16 12.42 4.05
C LYS A 34 3.30 12.25 3.05
N LEU A 35 4.55 12.36 3.50
CA LEU A 35 5.72 12.12 2.65
C LEU A 35 5.79 10.68 2.15
N PHE A 36 5.44 9.72 2.99
CA PHE A 36 5.36 8.31 2.62
C PHE A 36 4.31 8.05 1.54
N ILE A 37 3.10 8.62 1.69
CA ILE A 37 2.03 8.51 0.69
C ILE A 37 2.50 9.07 -0.66
N ASP A 38 3.15 10.24 -0.64
CA ASP A 38 3.66 10.89 -1.86
C ASP A 38 4.74 10.02 -2.52
N LYS A 39 5.66 9.43 -1.74
CA LYS A 39 6.71 8.53 -2.22
C LYS A 39 6.14 7.26 -2.86
N ILE A 40 5.19 6.58 -2.21
CA ILE A 40 4.54 5.38 -2.76
C ILE A 40 3.83 5.71 -4.08
N SER A 41 3.15 6.84 -4.16
CA SER A 41 2.51 7.28 -5.41
C SER A 41 3.50 7.45 -6.56
N LYS A 42 4.68 8.02 -6.28
CA LYS A 42 5.77 8.14 -7.27
C LYS A 42 6.33 6.78 -7.70
N GLN A 43 6.47 5.85 -6.76
CA GLN A 43 6.92 4.50 -7.07
C GLN A 43 5.89 3.74 -7.93
N LEU A 44 4.61 3.82 -7.62
CA LEU A 44 3.54 3.21 -8.42
C LEU A 44 3.53 3.77 -9.85
N ALA A 45 3.52 5.10 -9.99
CA ALA A 45 3.55 5.76 -11.28
C ALA A 45 4.82 5.45 -12.08
N GLY A 46 6.00 5.45 -11.44
CA GLY A 46 7.29 5.15 -12.05
C GLY A 46 7.39 3.71 -12.58
N ASN A 47 6.58 2.81 -12.08
CA ASN A 47 6.52 1.41 -12.51
C ASN A 47 5.30 1.09 -13.40
N GLY A 48 4.69 2.12 -13.98
CA GLY A 48 3.69 1.98 -15.04
C GLY A 48 2.27 1.72 -14.54
N LEU A 49 2.03 1.80 -13.23
CA LEU A 49 0.68 1.67 -12.67
C LEU A 49 -0.09 2.98 -12.85
N SER A 50 -1.36 2.89 -13.10
CA SER A 50 -2.26 4.02 -13.33
C SER A 50 -3.30 4.17 -12.23
N LYS A 51 -3.90 5.36 -12.15
CA LYS A 51 -5.02 5.65 -11.21
C LYS A 51 -6.26 4.79 -11.44
N LYS A 52 -6.38 4.15 -12.61
CA LYS A 52 -7.50 3.27 -12.98
C LYS A 52 -7.25 1.82 -12.57
N ASP A 53 -6.02 1.49 -12.22
CA ASP A 53 -5.66 0.15 -11.79
C ASP A 53 -6.12 -0.12 -10.36
N ARG A 54 -6.11 -1.38 -9.99
CA ARG A 54 -6.47 -1.89 -8.67
C ARG A 54 -5.31 -2.65 -8.06
N ALA A 55 -5.14 -2.50 -6.76
CA ALA A 55 -4.21 -3.27 -5.95
C ALA A 55 -4.97 -4.09 -4.91
N ALA A 56 -4.73 -5.37 -4.84
CA ALA A 56 -5.13 -6.16 -3.67
C ALA A 56 -4.05 -6.04 -2.59
N ILE A 57 -4.46 -5.99 -1.33
CA ILE A 57 -3.54 -5.89 -0.18
C ILE A 57 -3.80 -7.08 0.73
N VAL A 58 -2.78 -7.92 0.93
CA VAL A 58 -2.83 -9.08 1.81
C VAL A 58 -1.70 -8.98 2.82
N LEU A 59 -1.96 -8.26 3.88
CA LEU A 59 -1.03 -8.01 4.99
C LEU A 59 -1.73 -8.33 6.31
N PRO A 60 -1.00 -8.77 7.36
CA PRO A 60 -1.55 -8.89 8.68
C PRO A 60 -1.96 -7.52 9.23
N ASN A 61 -2.88 -7.52 10.20
CA ASN A 61 -3.28 -6.29 10.88
C ASN A 61 -2.07 -5.64 11.55
N GLY A 62 -1.95 -4.34 11.39
CA GLY A 62 -0.83 -3.59 11.96
C GLY A 62 -0.50 -2.32 11.17
N PRO A 63 0.62 -1.66 11.52
CA PRO A 63 0.99 -0.38 10.94
C PRO A 63 1.22 -0.44 9.42
N TYR A 64 1.81 -1.53 8.91
CA TYR A 64 2.02 -1.70 7.47
C TYR A 64 0.72 -1.86 6.69
N MET A 65 -0.29 -2.52 7.26
CA MET A 65 -1.63 -2.60 6.65
C MET A 65 -2.27 -1.22 6.58
N ALA A 66 -2.22 -0.47 7.69
CA ALA A 66 -2.79 0.88 7.77
C ALA A 66 -2.13 1.84 6.77
N SER A 67 -0.80 1.92 6.77
CA SER A 67 -0.06 2.82 5.88
C SER A 67 -0.19 2.41 4.40
N SER A 68 -0.18 1.11 4.11
CA SER A 68 -0.41 0.58 2.75
C SER A 68 -1.77 0.99 2.21
N PHE A 69 -2.81 0.82 3.00
CA PHE A 69 -4.16 1.20 2.58
C PHE A 69 -4.25 2.70 2.26
N LEU A 70 -3.71 3.55 3.14
CA LEU A 70 -3.72 4.99 2.94
C LEU A 70 -2.90 5.42 1.71
N ALA A 71 -1.73 4.83 1.53
CA ALA A 71 -0.85 5.17 0.41
C ALA A 71 -1.42 4.71 -0.94
N ILE A 72 -1.84 3.45 -1.03
CA ILE A 72 -2.41 2.88 -2.27
C ILE A 72 -3.71 3.60 -2.63
N SER A 73 -4.65 3.78 -1.68
CA SER A 73 -5.93 4.44 -1.94
C SER A 73 -5.82 5.93 -2.26
N SER A 74 -4.68 6.55 -1.98
CA SER A 74 -4.38 7.92 -2.43
C SER A 74 -4.03 8.01 -3.91
N TYR A 75 -3.59 6.92 -4.52
CA TYR A 75 -3.16 6.87 -5.92
C TYR A 75 -4.11 6.08 -6.82
N MET A 76 -4.50 4.87 -6.42
CA MET A 76 -5.31 3.92 -7.18
C MET A 76 -6.33 3.22 -6.27
N SER A 77 -7.14 2.31 -6.80
CA SER A 77 -8.09 1.56 -5.98
C SER A 77 -7.37 0.52 -5.12
N ALA A 78 -7.58 0.57 -3.81
CA ALA A 78 -7.07 -0.38 -2.84
C ALA A 78 -8.16 -1.36 -2.40
N ALA A 79 -7.86 -2.66 -2.46
CA ALA A 79 -8.75 -3.75 -2.05
C ALA A 79 -8.07 -4.61 -0.97
N PRO A 80 -8.24 -4.28 0.32
CA PRO A 80 -7.78 -5.14 1.40
C PRO A 80 -8.53 -6.48 1.39
N LEU A 81 -7.79 -7.58 1.43
CA LEU A 81 -8.33 -8.92 1.55
C LEU A 81 -7.93 -9.54 2.88
N ASN A 82 -8.77 -10.39 3.42
CA ASN A 82 -8.49 -11.08 4.67
C ASN A 82 -7.26 -11.99 4.52
N PRO A 83 -6.20 -11.83 5.32
CA PRO A 83 -5.00 -12.65 5.23
C PRO A 83 -5.22 -14.11 5.64
N SER A 84 -6.38 -14.44 6.21
CA SER A 84 -6.76 -15.82 6.60
C SER A 84 -7.55 -16.56 5.52
N TYR A 85 -7.76 -15.97 4.35
CA TYR A 85 -8.45 -16.66 3.25
C TYR A 85 -7.65 -17.87 2.74
N LYS A 86 -8.38 -18.87 2.24
CA LYS A 86 -7.81 -20.02 1.55
C LYS A 86 -7.62 -19.72 0.05
N SER A 87 -6.89 -20.61 -0.62
CA SER A 87 -6.56 -20.44 -2.05
C SER A 87 -7.80 -20.22 -2.94
N GLU A 88 -8.90 -20.96 -2.70
CA GLU A 88 -10.12 -20.82 -3.49
C GLU A 88 -10.80 -19.46 -3.32
N GLU A 89 -10.77 -18.91 -2.09
CA GLU A 89 -11.30 -17.58 -1.79
C GLU A 89 -10.45 -16.49 -2.46
N TYR A 90 -9.12 -16.59 -2.38
CA TYR A 90 -8.23 -15.68 -3.09
C TYR A 90 -8.42 -15.75 -4.60
N GLU A 91 -8.55 -16.96 -5.17
CA GLU A 91 -8.78 -17.11 -6.60
C GLU A 91 -10.09 -16.44 -7.05
N PHE A 92 -11.15 -16.60 -6.27
CA PHE A 92 -12.42 -15.94 -6.51
C PHE A 92 -12.29 -14.41 -6.48
N TYR A 93 -11.74 -13.85 -5.39
CA TYR A 93 -11.63 -12.40 -5.24
C TYR A 93 -10.64 -11.78 -6.22
N LEU A 94 -9.50 -12.41 -6.49
CA LEU A 94 -8.53 -11.87 -7.45
C LEU A 94 -9.06 -11.90 -8.89
N LYS A 95 -9.85 -12.89 -9.27
CA LYS A 95 -10.52 -12.90 -10.59
C LYS A 95 -11.57 -11.79 -10.71
N ASP A 96 -12.36 -11.57 -9.67
CA ASP A 96 -13.40 -10.53 -9.66
C ASP A 96 -12.79 -9.11 -9.64
N LEU A 97 -11.83 -8.87 -8.77
CA LEU A 97 -11.14 -7.58 -8.65
C LEU A 97 -10.28 -7.25 -9.86
N ASN A 98 -9.69 -8.25 -10.51
CA ASN A 98 -8.71 -8.10 -11.58
C ASN A 98 -7.63 -7.05 -11.25
N PRO A 99 -6.89 -7.21 -10.14
CA PRO A 99 -5.89 -6.24 -9.72
C PRO A 99 -4.64 -6.34 -10.60
N LYS A 100 -3.90 -5.25 -10.71
CA LYS A 100 -2.58 -5.24 -11.38
C LYS A 100 -1.49 -5.79 -10.48
N ILE A 101 -1.59 -5.55 -9.18
CA ILE A 101 -0.64 -5.99 -8.18
C ILE A 101 -1.35 -6.59 -6.97
N VAL A 102 -0.65 -7.52 -6.31
CA VAL A 102 -1.00 -8.00 -4.96
C VAL A 102 0.13 -7.62 -4.03
N LEU A 103 -0.15 -6.77 -3.06
CA LEU A 103 0.80 -6.33 -2.04
C LEU A 103 0.87 -7.36 -0.92
N VAL A 104 2.06 -7.85 -0.62
CA VAL A 104 2.33 -8.88 0.40
C VAL A 104 3.60 -8.53 1.19
N GLU A 105 3.79 -9.19 2.33
CA GLU A 105 5.07 -9.15 3.04
C GLU A 105 6.15 -9.84 2.21
N LYS A 106 7.39 -9.38 2.38
CA LYS A 106 8.56 -10.04 1.79
C LYS A 106 8.65 -11.48 2.30
N ASN A 107 8.88 -12.41 1.37
CA ASN A 107 8.94 -13.85 1.66
C ASN A 107 7.65 -14.42 2.28
N SER A 108 6.50 -13.86 1.95
CA SER A 108 5.21 -14.34 2.46
C SER A 108 4.93 -15.79 2.03
N GLU A 109 4.53 -16.62 2.98
CA GLU A 109 4.03 -17.99 2.75
C GLU A 109 2.51 -18.06 2.61
N ASN A 110 1.84 -16.90 2.54
CA ASN A 110 0.39 -16.83 2.39
C ASN A 110 -0.05 -17.47 1.06
N PRO A 111 -1.15 -18.25 1.05
CA PRO A 111 -1.65 -18.89 -0.19
C PRO A 111 -1.91 -17.93 -1.34
N VAL A 112 -2.14 -16.64 -1.08
CA VAL A 112 -2.32 -15.62 -2.13
C VAL A 112 -1.12 -15.54 -3.08
N VAL A 113 0.09 -15.85 -2.60
CA VAL A 113 1.32 -15.81 -3.42
C VAL A 113 1.21 -16.78 -4.61
N ASP A 114 0.84 -18.02 -4.34
CA ASP A 114 0.69 -19.04 -5.39
C ASP A 114 -0.51 -18.75 -6.30
N VAL A 115 -1.61 -18.25 -5.74
CA VAL A 115 -2.78 -17.85 -6.52
C VAL A 115 -2.46 -16.69 -7.45
N ALA A 116 -1.75 -15.66 -6.98
CA ALA A 116 -1.32 -14.53 -7.81
C ALA A 116 -0.42 -14.99 -8.97
N LYS A 117 0.54 -15.87 -8.69
CA LYS A 117 1.41 -16.49 -9.71
C LYS A 117 0.60 -17.26 -10.76
N LYS A 118 -0.34 -18.10 -10.31
CA LYS A 118 -1.25 -18.87 -11.18
C LYS A 118 -2.06 -17.94 -12.11
N LEU A 119 -2.55 -16.83 -11.58
CA LEU A 119 -3.34 -15.84 -12.33
C LEU A 119 -2.48 -14.83 -13.10
N LYS A 120 -1.14 -14.93 -13.02
CA LYS A 120 -0.19 -13.99 -13.64
C LYS A 120 -0.38 -12.54 -13.20
N ILE A 121 -0.72 -12.36 -11.93
CA ILE A 121 -0.81 -11.05 -11.28
C ILE A 121 0.55 -10.77 -10.61
N GLU A 122 1.07 -9.57 -10.78
CA GLU A 122 2.34 -9.15 -10.19
C GLU A 122 2.25 -9.15 -8.66
N LEU A 123 3.25 -9.77 -8.01
CA LEU A 123 3.44 -9.67 -6.58
C LEU A 123 4.31 -8.44 -6.27
N CYS A 124 3.81 -7.61 -5.38
CA CYS A 124 4.53 -6.45 -4.88
C CYS A 124 4.87 -6.68 -3.41
N GLU A 125 6.13 -6.93 -3.12
CA GLU A 125 6.60 -7.20 -1.77
C GLU A 125 6.97 -5.91 -1.05
N ILE A 126 6.49 -5.73 0.19
CA ILE A 126 6.93 -4.62 1.01
C ILE A 126 8.32 -4.90 1.59
N ASN A 127 9.18 -3.88 1.52
CA ASN A 127 10.49 -3.86 2.18
C ASN A 127 10.46 -2.82 3.29
N PRO A 128 10.28 -3.22 4.56
CA PRO A 128 10.35 -2.29 5.68
C PRO A 128 11.70 -1.57 5.74
N GLU A 129 11.69 -0.28 6.03
CA GLU A 129 12.92 0.46 6.28
C GLU A 129 13.52 -0.02 7.61
N LYS A 130 14.81 -0.36 7.59
CA LYS A 130 15.54 -0.72 8.82
C LYS A 130 15.59 0.50 9.73
N ASP A 131 15.28 0.30 10.99
CA ASP A 131 15.31 1.34 12.03
C ASP A 131 14.41 2.56 11.74
N GLY A 132 13.48 2.41 10.81
CA GLY A 132 12.51 3.44 10.44
C GLY A 132 11.27 3.48 11.33
N PRO A 133 10.45 4.54 11.19
CA PRO A 133 9.16 4.64 11.86
C PRO A 133 8.20 3.53 11.44
N SER A 134 7.22 3.27 12.30
CA SER A 134 6.19 2.27 12.08
C SER A 134 5.41 2.49 10.78
N GLY A 135 5.32 1.46 9.96
CA GLY A 135 4.54 1.50 8.72
C GLY A 135 5.26 2.08 7.51
N ILE A 136 6.53 2.45 7.59
CA ILE A 136 7.32 2.93 6.46
C ILE A 136 8.00 1.75 5.73
N PHE A 137 7.84 1.71 4.41
CA PHE A 137 8.44 0.69 3.55
C PHE A 137 8.65 1.22 2.13
N ASN A 138 9.38 0.46 1.32
CA ASN A 138 9.48 0.65 -0.12
C ASN A 138 8.79 -0.52 -0.84
N ILE A 139 8.24 -0.26 -2.03
CA ILE A 139 7.66 -1.27 -2.91
C ILE A 139 8.42 -1.40 -4.21
N TYR A 140 8.99 -0.30 -4.71
CA TYR A 140 9.81 -0.24 -5.90
C TYR A 140 10.99 0.71 -5.68
N GLU A 141 12.09 0.48 -6.40
CA GLU A 141 13.23 1.40 -6.39
C GLU A 141 13.02 2.61 -7.32
N LYS A 142 12.33 2.37 -8.45
CA LYS A 142 12.08 3.41 -9.45
C LYS A 142 10.95 4.33 -9.02
N GLU A 143 11.23 5.62 -8.99
CA GLU A 143 10.26 6.69 -8.78
C GLU A 143 10.08 7.53 -10.03
N SER A 144 8.91 8.13 -10.21
CA SER A 144 8.63 9.15 -11.22
C SER A 144 8.59 10.54 -10.60
N GLU A 145 8.55 11.56 -11.46
CA GLU A 145 8.31 12.95 -11.03
C GLU A 145 6.82 13.24 -10.73
N TYR A 146 5.99 12.19 -10.66
CA TYR A 146 4.57 12.32 -10.37
C TYR A 146 4.33 13.04 -9.04
N SER A 147 3.35 13.92 -9.02
CA SER A 147 2.83 14.54 -7.80
C SER A 147 1.34 14.27 -7.66
N LEU A 148 0.90 14.04 -6.44
CA LEU A 148 -0.53 13.94 -6.15
C LEU A 148 -1.20 15.31 -6.40
N PRO A 149 -2.44 15.32 -6.91
CA PRO A 149 -3.18 16.57 -7.05
C PRO A 149 -3.52 17.17 -5.68
N ASP A 150 -3.47 18.48 -5.61
CA ASP A 150 -3.92 19.26 -4.46
C ASP A 150 -5.43 19.13 -4.24
#